data_9253e5c53a61361d3f0b730c54ddfae9
#
_entry.id   9253e5c53a61361d3f0b730c54ddfae9
#
_cell.length_a   1.000
_cell.length_b   1.000
_cell.length_c   1.000
_cell.angle_alpha   90.00
_cell.angle_beta   90.00
_cell.angle_gamma   90.00
#
_symmetry.space_group_name_H-M   'P 1'
#
loop_
_entity.id
_entity.type
_entity.pdbx_description
1 polymer ?
#
loop_
_entity_poly.entity_id
_entity_poly.type
_entity_poly.pdbx_seq_one_letter_code
_entity_poly.pdbx_strand_id
1 'polypeptide(L)'
;MDGECAASAGGTSESRRGGDEEGLTVQVRYKGVEKTFSGSVESVWLSLNGFFSEFLPSFEVAQRLMLNVDLQKLAKDCEGIIAFAKEGPCLLVPRSKLTDNETLSLLLLAGYVGHQLGNVETEAVSKEELQGRLGKDAKIASTRLGELVKNEIAAKTVDEKYRITTFGLMQMQKDLIPKIRAKMGN
;
A
#
# COMPACT_ATOMS: atom_id res chain seq x y z
N MET A 1 -56.44 -51.90 -16.59
CA MET A 1 -56.97 -50.97 -15.59
C MET A 1 -55.88 -49.98 -15.30
N ASP A 2 -55.83 -49.00 -16.08
CA ASP A 2 -56.33 -47.63 -15.85
C ASP A 2 -55.50 -46.93 -14.79
N GLY A 3 -54.87 -45.86 -14.94
CA GLY A 3 -55.00 -44.70 -15.78
C GLY A 3 -53.83 -43.82 -15.53
N GLU A 4 -53.53 -43.12 -16.51
CA GLU A 4 -53.50 -41.67 -16.73
C GLU A 4 -52.38 -40.90 -16.05
N CYS A 5 -51.45 -40.52 -16.80
CA CYS A 5 -51.31 -39.27 -17.55
C CYS A 5 -51.59 -38.00 -16.74
N ALA A 6 -50.57 -37.25 -16.48
CA ALA A 6 -50.60 -35.78 -16.62
C ALA A 6 -49.20 -35.20 -16.74
N ALA A 7 -48.92 -34.77 -17.94
CA ALA A 7 -47.80 -33.86 -18.23
C ALA A 7 -48.13 -32.45 -17.70
N SER A 8 -47.18 -31.75 -17.12
CA SER A 8 -47.27 -30.33 -16.98
C SER A 8 -45.92 -29.69 -17.29
N ALA A 9 -46.00 -28.85 -18.25
CA ALA A 9 -44.94 -28.15 -18.91
C ALA A 9 -44.27 -27.08 -18.04
N GLY A 10 -43.01 -26.84 -18.34
CA GLY A 10 -42.50 -25.54 -18.67
C GLY A 10 -42.25 -24.54 -17.52
N GLY A 11 -41.06 -24.33 -17.26
CA GLY A 11 -40.58 -23.18 -16.50
C GLY A 11 -39.08 -23.06 -16.66
N THR A 12 -38.63 -22.71 -17.84
CA THR A 12 -37.29 -22.18 -18.08
C THR A 12 -37.16 -20.87 -17.33
N SER A 13 -36.62 -20.92 -16.12
CA SER A 13 -36.13 -19.72 -15.45
C SER A 13 -34.70 -19.48 -15.93
N GLU A 14 -34.56 -18.50 -16.80
CA GLU A 14 -33.28 -17.88 -17.13
C GLU A 14 -32.59 -17.48 -15.85
N SER A 15 -31.53 -18.21 -15.52
CA SER A 15 -30.56 -17.80 -14.52
C SER A 15 -29.82 -16.59 -15.06
N ARG A 16 -30.23 -15.42 -14.60
CA ARG A 16 -29.46 -14.19 -14.74
C ARG A 16 -28.11 -14.45 -14.06
N ARG A 17 -27.06 -14.51 -14.87
CA ARG A 17 -25.68 -14.42 -14.40
C ARG A 17 -25.48 -13.00 -13.84
N GLY A 18 -25.75 -12.85 -12.55
CA GLY A 18 -25.23 -11.75 -11.77
C GLY A 18 -23.75 -12.01 -11.56
N GLY A 19 -22.89 -11.05 -11.92
CA GLY A 19 -21.46 -11.15 -11.67
C GLY A 19 -21.21 -11.44 -10.20
N ASP A 20 -20.31 -12.37 -9.92
CA ASP A 20 -19.77 -12.62 -8.59
C ASP A 20 -18.98 -11.37 -8.18
N GLU A 21 -19.66 -10.41 -7.56
CA GLU A 21 -18.98 -9.45 -6.70
C GLU A 21 -18.48 -10.26 -5.50
N GLU A 22 -17.17 -10.46 -5.41
CA GLU A 22 -16.52 -11.08 -4.26
C GLU A 22 -16.86 -10.24 -3.01
N GLY A 23 -17.98 -10.57 -2.38
CA GLY A 23 -18.43 -9.91 -1.17
C GLY A 23 -17.62 -10.40 0.03
N LEU A 24 -16.96 -9.48 0.72
CA LEU A 24 -16.34 -9.75 2.02
C LEU A 24 -17.42 -9.88 3.08
N THR A 25 -17.37 -10.94 3.90
CA THR A 25 -18.22 -11.08 5.09
C THR A 25 -17.34 -11.19 6.32
N VAL A 26 -17.54 -10.31 7.29
CA VAL A 26 -16.82 -10.26 8.56
C VAL A 26 -17.82 -10.34 9.71
N GLN A 27 -17.61 -11.29 10.61
CA GLN A 27 -18.38 -11.45 11.84
C GLN A 27 -17.54 -10.99 13.03
N VAL A 28 -18.08 -10.06 13.81
CA VAL A 28 -17.43 -9.51 15.00
C VAL A 28 -18.22 -9.86 16.24
N ARG A 29 -17.54 -10.41 17.23
CA ARG A 29 -18.12 -10.68 18.56
C ARG A 29 -17.33 -9.92 19.63
N TYR A 30 -17.99 -9.03 20.36
CA TYR A 30 -17.36 -8.22 21.38
C TYR A 30 -18.32 -7.96 22.56
N LYS A 31 -17.92 -8.28 23.79
CA LYS A 31 -18.71 -8.09 25.02
C LYS A 31 -20.17 -8.57 24.92
N GLY A 32 -20.41 -9.72 24.28
CA GLY A 32 -21.76 -10.30 24.11
C GLY A 32 -22.57 -9.72 22.95
N VAL A 33 -22.06 -8.74 22.24
CA VAL A 33 -22.64 -8.23 20.99
C VAL A 33 -21.99 -8.97 19.82
N GLU A 34 -22.83 -9.48 18.92
CA GLU A 34 -22.40 -10.13 17.68
C GLU A 34 -23.01 -9.38 16.50
N LYS A 35 -22.18 -8.99 15.54
CA LYS A 35 -22.60 -8.32 14.31
C LYS A 35 -21.87 -8.92 13.10
N THR A 36 -22.60 -9.09 12.01
CA THR A 36 -22.07 -9.54 10.73
C THR A 36 -22.17 -8.40 9.72
N PHE A 37 -21.07 -8.12 9.03
CA PHE A 37 -20.97 -7.12 7.98
C PHE A 37 -20.66 -7.82 6.68
N SER A 38 -21.42 -7.54 5.61
CA SER A 38 -21.24 -8.14 4.29
C SER A 38 -21.32 -7.06 3.20
N GLY A 39 -20.49 -7.16 2.18
CA GLY A 39 -20.48 -6.22 1.07
C GLY A 39 -19.08 -6.06 0.45
N SER A 40 -18.83 -4.94 -0.23
CA SER A 40 -17.50 -4.61 -0.72
C SER A 40 -16.51 -4.40 0.44
N VAL A 41 -15.22 -4.55 0.17
CA VAL A 41 -14.16 -4.35 1.18
C VAL A 41 -14.29 -2.99 1.86
N GLU A 42 -14.56 -1.92 1.08
CA GLU A 42 -14.71 -0.57 1.58
C GLU A 42 -15.92 -0.43 2.49
N SER A 43 -17.08 -1.00 2.08
CA SER A 43 -18.32 -0.90 2.86
C SER A 43 -18.22 -1.66 4.17
N VAL A 44 -17.60 -2.86 4.14
CA VAL A 44 -17.35 -3.66 5.35
C VAL A 44 -16.38 -2.94 6.28
N TRP A 45 -15.30 -2.36 5.73
CA TRP A 45 -14.34 -1.59 6.51
C TRP A 45 -14.96 -0.38 7.21
N LEU A 46 -15.77 0.41 6.49
CA LEU A 46 -16.49 1.56 7.08
C LEU A 46 -17.44 1.13 8.18
N SER A 47 -18.18 0.03 7.96
CA SER A 47 -19.13 -0.50 8.94
C SER A 47 -18.44 -1.03 10.20
N LEU A 48 -17.28 -1.69 10.06
CA LEU A 48 -16.43 -2.12 11.17
C LEU A 48 -15.90 -0.94 11.99
N ASN A 49 -15.41 0.09 11.31
CA ASN A 49 -14.93 1.29 11.97
C ASN A 49 -16.04 1.99 12.77
N GLY A 50 -17.25 2.10 12.19
CA GLY A 50 -18.43 2.62 12.89
C GLY A 50 -18.78 1.80 14.12
N PHE A 51 -18.78 0.48 14.01
CA PHE A 51 -19.03 -0.42 15.13
C PHE A 51 -18.01 -0.23 16.27
N PHE A 52 -16.73 -0.19 15.95
CA PHE A 52 -15.70 0.01 16.97
C PHE A 52 -15.72 1.40 17.58
N SER A 53 -16.07 2.43 16.83
CA SER A 53 -16.23 3.80 17.34
C SER A 53 -17.35 3.90 18.37
N GLU A 54 -18.43 3.15 18.20
CA GLU A 54 -19.55 3.09 19.14
C GLU A 54 -19.16 2.45 20.48
N PHE A 55 -18.37 1.37 20.44
CA PHE A 55 -18.01 0.59 21.64
C PHE A 55 -16.68 0.98 22.27
N LEU A 56 -15.83 1.65 21.54
CA LEU A 56 -14.50 2.08 21.97
C LEU A 56 -14.29 3.57 21.68
N PRO A 57 -14.78 4.46 22.56
CA PRO A 57 -14.64 5.92 22.35
C PRO A 57 -13.19 6.39 22.10
N SER A 58 -12.21 5.67 22.65
CA SER A 58 -10.78 5.91 22.42
C SER A 58 -10.27 5.43 21.05
N PHE A 59 -11.08 4.64 20.31
CA PHE A 59 -10.68 4.08 19.02
C PHE A 59 -10.52 5.14 17.94
N GLU A 60 -11.41 6.13 17.89
CA GLU A 60 -11.28 7.27 16.99
C GLU A 60 -10.02 8.10 17.29
N VAL A 61 -9.70 8.30 18.57
CA VAL A 61 -8.49 8.99 18.99
C VAL A 61 -7.26 8.19 18.60
N ALA A 62 -7.28 6.87 18.84
CA ALA A 62 -6.21 5.97 18.44
C ALA A 62 -5.99 5.96 16.91
N GLN A 63 -7.07 5.92 16.12
CA GLN A 63 -6.97 6.00 14.64
C GLN A 63 -6.37 7.33 14.16
N ARG A 64 -6.73 8.45 14.78
CA ARG A 64 -6.17 9.77 14.44
C ARG A 64 -4.70 9.89 14.82
N LEU A 65 -4.26 9.16 15.85
CA LEU A 65 -2.86 9.11 16.29
C LEU A 65 -2.04 8.05 15.53
N MET A 66 -2.70 7.10 14.85
CA MET A 66 -2.01 6.17 13.96
C MET A 66 -1.61 6.89 12.68
N LEU A 67 -0.32 6.86 12.38
CA LEU A 67 0.22 7.29 11.10
C LEU A 67 -0.21 6.27 10.02
N ASN A 68 -1.41 6.44 9.48
CA ASN A 68 -1.90 5.62 8.38
C ASN A 68 -1.52 6.27 7.04
N VAL A 69 -0.82 5.51 6.23
CA VAL A 69 -0.49 5.91 4.85
C VAL A 69 -1.58 5.35 3.93
N ASP A 70 -2.30 6.25 3.28
CA ASP A 70 -3.22 5.89 2.21
C ASP A 70 -2.41 5.43 1.00
N LEU A 71 -2.42 4.10 0.77
CA LEU A 71 -1.64 3.48 -0.31
C LEU A 71 -2.11 3.94 -1.70
N GLN A 72 -3.42 4.13 -1.91
CA GLN A 72 -3.95 4.56 -3.21
C GLN A 72 -3.47 5.97 -3.53
N LYS A 73 -3.57 6.87 -2.54
CA LYS A 73 -3.05 8.23 -2.67
C LYS A 73 -1.55 8.23 -2.89
N LEU A 74 -0.79 7.44 -2.11
CA LEU A 74 0.66 7.33 -2.26
C LEU A 74 1.05 6.82 -3.64
N ALA A 75 0.39 5.77 -4.14
CA ALA A 75 0.63 5.23 -5.49
C ALA A 75 0.37 6.29 -6.56
N LYS A 76 -0.74 7.03 -6.46
CA LYS A 76 -1.05 8.15 -7.35
C LYS A 76 -0.03 9.28 -7.26
N ASP A 77 0.45 9.57 -6.06
CA ASP A 77 1.49 10.57 -5.84
C ASP A 77 2.85 10.13 -6.43
N CYS A 78 3.08 8.83 -6.61
CA CYS A 78 4.29 8.28 -7.24
C CYS A 78 4.22 8.19 -8.77
N GLU A 79 3.06 8.41 -9.40
CA GLU A 79 2.91 8.38 -10.85
C GLU A 79 3.85 9.39 -11.53
N GLY A 80 4.56 8.92 -12.56
CA GLY A 80 5.56 9.72 -13.28
C GLY A 80 6.90 9.88 -12.56
N ILE A 81 7.03 9.42 -11.30
CA ILE A 81 8.27 9.44 -10.52
C ILE A 81 8.88 8.05 -10.43
N ILE A 82 8.03 7.05 -10.14
CA ILE A 82 8.40 5.64 -10.00
C ILE A 82 7.62 4.81 -11.00
N ALA A 83 8.25 3.82 -11.60
CA ALA A 83 7.62 2.79 -12.41
C ALA A 83 8.12 1.41 -12.00
N PHE A 84 7.33 0.37 -12.28
CA PHE A 84 7.71 -1.02 -12.03
C PHE A 84 7.89 -1.73 -13.37
N ALA A 85 9.10 -2.18 -13.63
CA ALA A 85 9.48 -3.00 -14.77
C ALA A 85 9.71 -4.44 -14.32
N LYS A 86 9.91 -5.36 -15.26
CA LYS A 86 10.25 -6.77 -14.94
C LYS A 86 11.54 -6.90 -14.12
N GLU A 87 12.46 -5.96 -14.30
CA GLU A 87 13.75 -5.90 -13.60
C GLU A 87 13.66 -5.25 -12.20
N GLY A 88 12.44 -4.84 -11.79
CA GLY A 88 12.18 -4.20 -10.51
C GLY A 88 11.77 -2.72 -10.63
N PRO A 89 11.72 -2.01 -9.48
CA PRO A 89 11.30 -0.61 -9.45
C PRO A 89 12.33 0.30 -10.14
N CYS A 90 11.85 1.23 -10.96
CA CYS A 90 12.66 2.20 -11.71
C CYS A 90 12.26 3.62 -11.32
N LEU A 91 13.25 4.53 -11.25
CA LEU A 91 13.02 5.96 -11.10
C LEU A 91 12.93 6.60 -12.49
N LEU A 92 11.82 7.29 -12.75
CA LEU A 92 11.59 8.01 -14.02
C LEU A 92 12.22 9.40 -14.01
N VAL A 93 12.59 9.89 -12.83
CA VAL A 93 13.22 11.21 -12.64
C VAL A 93 14.70 11.13 -13.02
N PRO A 94 15.21 12.06 -13.86
CA PRO A 94 16.62 12.12 -14.18
C PRO A 94 17.48 12.31 -12.91
N ARG A 95 18.53 11.50 -12.77
CA ARG A 95 19.45 11.58 -11.62
C ARG A 95 20.06 12.96 -11.41
N SER A 96 20.27 13.71 -12.50
CA SER A 96 20.81 15.10 -12.44
C SER A 96 19.89 16.06 -11.69
N LYS A 97 18.61 15.75 -11.58
CA LYS A 97 17.62 16.55 -10.84
C LYS A 97 17.46 16.15 -9.36
N LEU A 98 18.11 15.05 -8.94
CA LEU A 98 18.00 14.47 -7.61
C LEU A 98 19.32 14.58 -6.85
N THR A 99 19.24 14.84 -5.56
CA THR A 99 20.35 14.63 -4.62
C THR A 99 20.49 13.16 -4.27
N ASP A 100 21.63 12.75 -3.70
CA ASP A 100 21.87 11.36 -3.28
C ASP A 100 20.80 10.91 -2.26
N ASN A 101 20.45 11.76 -1.28
CA ASN A 101 19.42 11.46 -0.28
C ASN A 101 18.03 11.33 -0.90
N GLU A 102 17.67 12.23 -1.84
CA GLU A 102 16.40 12.14 -2.58
C GLU A 102 16.33 10.84 -3.39
N THR A 103 17.42 10.45 -4.04
CA THR A 103 17.49 9.19 -4.80
C THR A 103 17.29 7.97 -3.92
N LEU A 104 18.02 7.88 -2.79
CA LEU A 104 17.89 6.77 -1.85
C LEU A 104 16.50 6.71 -1.23
N SER A 105 15.94 7.85 -0.85
CA SER A 105 14.59 7.91 -0.30
C SER A 105 13.53 7.42 -1.31
N LEU A 106 13.66 7.80 -2.59
CA LEU A 106 12.77 7.31 -3.66
C LEU A 106 12.94 5.81 -3.92
N LEU A 107 14.16 5.27 -3.84
CA LEU A 107 14.40 3.83 -3.99
C LEU A 107 13.76 3.02 -2.85
N LEU A 108 13.85 3.52 -1.61
CA LEU A 108 13.20 2.90 -0.46
C LEU A 108 11.67 3.00 -0.55
N LEU A 109 11.15 4.16 -1.01
CA LEU A 109 9.73 4.33 -1.28
C LEU A 109 9.25 3.36 -2.37
N ALA A 110 10.03 3.18 -3.43
CA ALA A 110 9.71 2.25 -4.51
C ALA A 110 9.68 0.79 -4.03
N GLY A 111 10.59 0.41 -3.12
CA GLY A 111 10.55 -0.90 -2.45
C GLY A 111 9.26 -1.10 -1.67
N TYR A 112 8.86 -0.11 -0.87
CA TYR A 112 7.62 -0.15 -0.10
C TYR A 112 6.38 -0.25 -1.00
N VAL A 113 6.21 0.69 -1.93
CA VAL A 113 5.04 0.70 -2.83
C VAL A 113 4.98 -0.56 -3.67
N GLY A 114 6.13 -1.03 -4.20
CA GLY A 114 6.21 -2.26 -4.98
C GLY A 114 5.80 -3.49 -4.18
N HIS A 115 6.19 -3.57 -2.91
CA HIS A 115 5.78 -4.66 -2.02
C HIS A 115 4.28 -4.62 -1.73
N GLN A 116 3.73 -3.44 -1.42
CA GLN A 116 2.30 -3.28 -1.15
C GLN A 116 1.42 -3.58 -2.38
N LEU A 117 1.95 -3.37 -3.59
CA LEU A 117 1.26 -3.70 -4.85
C LEU A 117 1.55 -5.14 -5.34
N GLY A 118 2.34 -5.93 -4.61
CA GLY A 118 2.70 -7.28 -4.99
C GLY A 118 3.71 -7.39 -6.14
N ASN A 119 4.37 -6.29 -6.51
CA ASN A 119 5.36 -6.25 -7.58
C ASN A 119 6.77 -6.68 -7.14
N VAL A 120 7.05 -6.65 -5.83
CA VAL A 120 8.31 -7.10 -5.24
C VAL A 120 8.04 -7.93 -3.97
N GLU A 121 8.90 -8.90 -3.69
CA GLU A 121 8.70 -9.83 -2.56
C GLU A 121 8.93 -9.19 -1.19
N THR A 122 9.76 -8.16 -1.11
CA THR A 122 10.11 -7.49 0.15
C THR A 122 10.21 -5.98 -0.02
N GLU A 123 9.77 -5.23 0.99
CA GLU A 123 9.93 -3.79 1.05
C GLU A 123 11.37 -3.34 1.37
N ALA A 124 12.15 -4.25 1.96
CA ALA A 124 13.52 -3.95 2.40
C ALA A 124 14.52 -4.15 1.27
N VAL A 125 15.36 -3.14 1.03
CA VAL A 125 16.35 -3.10 -0.04
C VAL A 125 17.76 -3.25 0.54
N SER A 126 18.61 -4.05 -0.08
CA SER A 126 19.98 -4.25 0.38
C SER A 126 20.84 -3.01 0.15
N LYS A 127 21.90 -2.88 0.95
CA LYS A 127 22.86 -1.77 0.80
C LYS A 127 23.54 -1.81 -0.56
N GLU A 128 23.88 -3.00 -1.03
CA GLU A 128 24.55 -3.23 -2.32
C GLU A 128 23.65 -2.78 -3.48
N GLU A 129 22.38 -3.11 -3.42
CA GLU A 129 21.39 -2.67 -4.42
C GLU A 129 21.23 -1.14 -4.41
N LEU A 130 21.07 -0.55 -3.23
CA LEU A 130 20.95 0.91 -3.07
C LEU A 130 22.21 1.63 -3.58
N GLN A 131 23.40 1.09 -3.27
CA GLN A 131 24.67 1.62 -3.76
C GLN A 131 24.76 1.53 -5.30
N GLY A 132 24.46 0.36 -5.86
CA GLY A 132 24.50 0.14 -7.31
C GLY A 132 23.55 1.09 -8.05
N ARG A 133 22.32 1.24 -7.53
CA ARG A 133 21.32 2.15 -8.09
C ARG A 133 21.69 3.63 -7.89
N LEU A 134 22.35 3.99 -6.79
CA LEU A 134 22.87 5.35 -6.56
C LEU A 134 24.05 5.66 -7.48
N GLY A 135 24.82 4.65 -7.88
CA GLY A 135 25.99 4.82 -8.75
C GLY A 135 27.12 5.61 -8.08
N LYS A 136 27.27 5.49 -6.77
CA LYS A 136 28.31 6.14 -5.95
C LYS A 136 29.11 5.12 -5.16
N ASP A 137 30.25 5.56 -4.62
CA ASP A 137 31.10 4.72 -3.77
C ASP A 137 30.36 4.24 -2.51
N ALA A 138 30.77 3.07 -2.01
CA ALA A 138 30.17 2.45 -0.80
C ALA A 138 30.22 3.36 0.42
N LYS A 139 31.26 4.19 0.56
CA LYS A 139 31.40 5.15 1.64
C LYS A 139 30.33 6.25 1.56
N ILE A 140 30.09 6.80 0.37
CA ILE A 140 29.07 7.81 0.13
C ILE A 140 27.69 7.23 0.41
N ALA A 141 27.38 6.06 -0.18
CA ALA A 141 26.10 5.39 0.04
C ALA A 141 25.85 5.10 1.53
N SER A 142 26.87 4.61 2.26
CA SER A 142 26.76 4.36 3.70
C SER A 142 26.51 5.64 4.51
N THR A 143 27.19 6.72 4.18
CA THR A 143 27.01 8.01 4.86
C THR A 143 25.58 8.53 4.64
N ARG A 144 25.08 8.50 3.40
CA ARG A 144 23.73 8.96 3.07
C ARG A 144 22.64 8.09 3.69
N LEU A 145 22.82 6.76 3.71
CA LEU A 145 21.91 5.85 4.41
C LEU A 145 21.91 6.12 5.92
N GLY A 146 23.09 6.38 6.51
CA GLY A 146 23.20 6.78 7.92
C GLY A 146 22.46 8.08 8.22
N GLU A 147 22.53 9.07 7.33
CA GLU A 147 21.76 10.32 7.44
C GLU A 147 20.24 10.07 7.39
N LEU A 148 19.77 9.21 6.46
CA LEU A 148 18.36 8.86 6.37
C LEU A 148 17.85 8.13 7.62
N VAL A 149 18.66 7.24 8.20
CA VAL A 149 18.33 6.55 9.45
C VAL A 149 18.32 7.54 10.62
N LYS A 150 19.31 8.43 10.72
CA LYS A 150 19.36 9.47 11.76
C LYS A 150 18.15 10.41 11.71
N ASN A 151 17.65 10.69 10.51
CA ASN A 151 16.47 11.53 10.28
C ASN A 151 15.16 10.75 10.33
N GLU A 152 15.18 9.48 10.77
CA GLU A 152 14.02 8.60 10.90
C GLU A 152 13.26 8.35 9.58
N ILE A 153 13.82 8.73 8.44
CA ILE A 153 13.23 8.47 7.11
C ILE A 153 13.36 7.00 6.75
N ALA A 154 14.48 6.38 7.09
CA ALA A 154 14.75 4.97 6.87
C ALA A 154 15.04 4.24 8.18
N ALA A 155 14.80 2.94 8.19
CA ALA A 155 15.21 2.04 9.27
C ALA A 155 16.07 0.91 8.71
N LYS A 156 17.09 0.50 9.46
CA LYS A 156 17.88 -0.68 9.18
C LYS A 156 17.17 -1.90 9.77
N THR A 157 16.99 -2.96 8.99
CA THR A 157 16.38 -4.22 9.44
C THR A 157 17.40 -5.11 10.12
N VAL A 158 16.93 -6.20 10.75
CA VAL A 158 17.80 -7.21 11.37
C VAL A 158 18.76 -7.85 10.37
N ASP A 159 18.30 -8.02 9.10
CA ASP A 159 19.09 -8.58 8.00
C ASP A 159 19.99 -7.56 7.31
N GLU A 160 20.29 -6.46 7.99
CA GLU A 160 21.14 -5.36 7.50
C GLU A 160 20.63 -4.65 6.22
N LYS A 161 19.39 -4.89 5.82
CA LYS A 161 18.72 -4.16 4.75
C LYS A 161 18.13 -2.85 5.26
N TYR A 162 17.65 -2.03 4.35
CA TYR A 162 17.02 -0.75 4.66
C TYR A 162 15.59 -0.71 4.15
N ARG A 163 14.70 -0.16 4.94
CA ARG A 163 13.31 0.11 4.55
C ARG A 163 12.92 1.54 4.92
N ILE A 164 11.94 2.07 4.24
CA ILE A 164 11.36 3.36 4.61
C ILE A 164 10.51 3.20 5.87
N THR A 165 10.50 4.21 6.73
CA THR A 165 9.64 4.24 7.92
C THR A 165 8.28 4.85 7.58
N THR A 166 7.27 4.68 8.45
CA THR A 166 5.98 5.36 8.29
C THR A 166 6.15 6.87 8.33
N PHE A 167 7.03 7.38 9.21
CA PHE A 167 7.39 8.80 9.24
C PHE A 167 8.03 9.23 7.91
N GLY A 168 8.97 8.44 7.39
CA GLY A 168 9.57 8.67 6.07
C GLY A 168 8.54 8.75 4.96
N LEU A 169 7.55 7.83 4.92
CA LEU A 169 6.47 7.84 3.92
C LEU A 169 5.68 9.16 3.97
N MET A 170 5.35 9.65 5.16
CA MET A 170 4.64 10.93 5.31
C MET A 170 5.49 12.11 4.85
N GLN A 171 6.78 12.14 5.20
CA GLN A 171 7.70 13.17 4.72
C GLN A 171 7.85 13.12 3.19
N MET A 172 7.88 11.93 2.60
CA MET A 172 7.91 11.77 1.15
C MET A 172 6.66 12.39 0.51
N GLN A 173 5.47 12.07 1.00
CA GLN A 173 4.21 12.61 0.46
C GLN A 173 4.08 14.12 0.64
N LYS A 174 4.44 14.61 1.82
CA LYS A 174 4.24 16.02 2.18
C LYS A 174 5.24 16.96 1.50
N ASP A 175 6.50 16.55 1.47
CA ASP A 175 7.60 17.46 1.14
C ASP A 175 8.36 17.03 -0.12
N LEU A 176 8.80 15.78 -0.20
CA LEU A 176 9.74 15.36 -1.24
C LEU A 176 9.08 15.17 -2.60
N ILE A 177 7.97 14.45 -2.67
CA ILE A 177 7.25 14.20 -3.93
C ILE A 177 6.82 15.52 -4.60
N PRO A 178 6.18 16.47 -3.90
CA PRO A 178 5.83 17.77 -4.49
C PRO A 178 7.06 18.54 -5.00
N LYS A 179 8.16 18.52 -4.23
CA LYS A 179 9.43 19.17 -4.62
C LYS A 179 10.02 18.54 -5.90
N ILE A 180 9.99 17.21 -6.01
CA ILE A 180 10.48 16.49 -7.19
C ILE A 180 9.61 16.81 -8.40
N ARG A 181 8.29 16.82 -8.25
CA ARG A 181 7.36 17.19 -9.33
C ARG A 181 7.63 18.60 -9.84
N ALA A 182 7.86 19.55 -8.94
CA ALA A 182 8.23 20.91 -9.31
C ALA A 182 9.53 20.97 -10.13
N LYS A 183 10.53 20.13 -9.79
CA LYS A 183 11.80 20.02 -10.56
C LYS A 183 11.60 19.36 -11.95
N MET A 184 10.54 18.57 -12.14
CA MET A 184 10.24 17.91 -13.41
C MET A 184 9.45 18.79 -14.35
N GLY A 185 8.62 19.69 -13.83
CA GLY A 185 7.75 20.59 -14.62
C GLY A 185 8.43 21.81 -15.19
N ASN A 186 9.74 21.97 -14.96
CA ASN A 186 10.57 23.06 -15.50
C ASN A 186 11.54 22.53 -16.57
#